data_a1e61e36c5f30cb44dc5ccddad2ec299
#
_entry.id   a1e61e36c5f30cb44dc5ccddad2ec299
#
_cell.length_a   1.000
_cell.length_b   1.000
_cell.length_c   1.000
_cell.angle_alpha   90.00
_cell.angle_beta   90.00
_cell.angle_gamma   90.00
#
_symmetry.space_group_name_H-M   'P 1'
#
loop_
_entity.id
_entity.type
_entity.pdbx_description
1 polymer ?
#
loop_
_entity_poly.entity_id
_entity_poly.type
_entity_poly.pdbx_seq_one_letter_code
_entity_poly.pdbx_strand_id
1 'polypeptide(L)'
;MENNTTPQFINPKELFNPGPYGFSHSIAVESPFQMCFISGQSGGVGEHHLLATDFQTQVQHALENVKIILQNHSMTFDHIVKITLLIVDHNQEKLRIWTEEASKVWSSASLPTSTLIPVSQLALPDMLFEIDAIAVKVK
;
A
#
# COMPACT_ATOMS: atom_id res chain seq x y z
N MET A 1 23.95 5.89 24.50
CA MET A 1 23.84 5.90 23.03
C MET A 1 22.43 5.48 22.65
N GLU A 2 21.67 6.40 22.12
CA GLU A 2 20.31 6.08 21.69
C GLU A 2 20.39 5.31 20.38
N ASN A 3 19.83 4.09 20.37
CA ASN A 3 19.63 3.36 19.13
C ASN A 3 18.41 3.95 18.44
N ASN A 4 18.65 4.72 17.37
CA ASN A 4 17.56 5.25 16.57
C ASN A 4 17.01 4.12 15.70
N THR A 5 15.92 3.47 16.19
CA THR A 5 15.23 2.40 15.48
C THR A 5 14.04 2.89 14.68
N THR A 6 13.81 4.21 14.63
CA THR A 6 12.70 4.81 13.88
C THR A 6 12.93 4.65 12.37
N PRO A 7 11.91 4.22 11.59
CA PRO A 7 12.04 4.18 10.13
C PRO A 7 12.41 5.55 9.57
N GLN A 8 13.35 5.57 8.63
CA GLN A 8 13.81 6.80 8.00
C GLN A 8 13.28 6.88 6.57
N PHE A 9 12.47 7.91 6.32
CA PHE A 9 11.90 8.20 5.00
C PHE A 9 12.84 9.18 4.31
N ILE A 10 13.46 8.75 3.20
CA ILE A 10 14.40 9.59 2.47
C ILE A 10 13.93 9.76 1.04
N ASN A 11 13.66 11.02 0.69
CA ASN A 11 13.30 11.43 -0.66
C ASN A 11 14.36 12.42 -1.15
N PRO A 12 15.41 11.95 -1.87
CA PRO A 12 16.49 12.82 -2.31
C PRO A 12 16.00 13.96 -3.18
N LYS A 13 16.59 15.15 -2.98
CA LYS A 13 16.20 16.35 -3.75
C LYS A 13 16.58 16.25 -5.22
N GLU A 14 17.50 15.36 -5.56
CA GLU A 14 17.92 15.09 -6.94
C GLU A 14 16.87 14.34 -7.75
N LEU A 15 15.83 13.79 -7.06
CA LEU A 15 14.75 13.05 -7.69
C LEU A 15 13.45 13.86 -7.61
N PHE A 16 12.47 13.49 -8.45
CA PHE A 16 11.18 14.16 -8.41
C PHE A 16 10.50 13.92 -7.05
N ASN A 17 9.59 14.84 -6.68
CA ASN A 17 8.83 14.71 -5.44
C ASN A 17 7.77 13.63 -5.59
N PRO A 18 7.86 12.50 -4.85
CA PRO A 18 6.91 11.40 -5.00
C PRO A 18 5.62 11.60 -4.21
N GLY A 19 5.59 12.58 -3.29
CA GLY A 19 4.43 12.83 -2.43
C GLY A 19 3.11 12.96 -3.17
N PRO A 20 3.02 13.79 -4.24
CA PRO A 20 1.77 13.92 -5.01
C PRO A 20 1.29 12.64 -5.66
N TYR A 21 2.19 11.65 -5.84
CA TYR A 21 1.85 10.34 -6.41
C TYR A 21 1.59 9.28 -5.34
N GLY A 22 1.65 9.67 -4.07
CA GLY A 22 1.28 8.79 -2.96
C GLY A 22 2.31 7.78 -2.51
N PHE A 23 3.62 8.07 -2.69
CA PHE A 23 4.66 7.15 -2.24
C PHE A 23 5.91 7.88 -1.75
N SER A 24 6.81 7.11 -1.11
CA SER A 24 8.16 7.54 -0.74
C SER A 24 9.17 6.84 -1.64
N HIS A 25 10.30 7.51 -1.93
CA HIS A 25 11.38 6.87 -2.72
C HIS A 25 12.05 5.75 -1.94
N SER A 26 12.30 5.95 -0.64
CA SER A 26 12.99 4.95 0.16
C SER A 26 12.62 5.04 1.63
N ILE A 27 12.69 3.89 2.30
CA ILE A 27 12.53 3.80 3.75
C ILE A 27 13.59 2.84 4.26
N ALA A 28 14.42 3.29 5.20
CA ALA A 28 15.39 2.43 5.88
C ALA A 28 14.87 2.07 7.27
N VAL A 29 15.03 0.82 7.65
CA VAL A 29 14.62 0.32 8.97
C VAL A 29 15.76 -0.50 9.56
N GLU A 30 16.10 -0.22 10.82
CA GLU A 30 17.13 -0.96 11.53
C GLU A 30 16.50 -1.88 12.57
N SER A 31 17.10 -3.07 12.76
CA SER A 31 16.66 -4.01 13.81
C SER A 31 16.92 -3.45 15.21
N PRO A 32 16.18 -3.89 16.26
CA PRO A 32 15.20 -4.97 16.23
C PRO A 32 13.84 -4.55 15.67
N PHE A 33 13.21 -5.42 14.88
CA PHE A 33 11.89 -5.15 14.32
C PHE A 33 11.13 -6.47 14.07
N GLN A 34 9.81 -6.34 13.91
CA GLN A 34 8.93 -7.38 13.43
C GLN A 34 8.57 -7.07 11.99
N MET A 35 8.71 -8.04 11.08
CA MET A 35 8.27 -7.91 9.69
C MET A 35 6.99 -8.69 9.45
N CYS A 36 6.10 -8.12 8.65
CA CYS A 36 4.88 -8.78 8.21
C CYS A 36 4.81 -8.69 6.69
N PHE A 37 4.70 -9.83 6.03
CA PHE A 37 4.53 -9.93 4.58
C PHE A 37 3.06 -10.15 4.28
N ILE A 38 2.45 -9.23 3.54
CA ILE A 38 1.03 -9.26 3.22
C ILE A 38 0.87 -9.63 1.75
N SER A 39 0.19 -10.75 1.51
CA SER A 39 -0.13 -11.20 0.15
C SER A 39 -1.00 -10.18 -0.57
N GLY A 40 -1.04 -10.25 -1.90
CA GLY A 40 -1.90 -9.40 -2.70
C GLY A 40 -3.35 -9.45 -2.22
N GLN A 41 -3.90 -8.29 -1.93
CA GLN A 41 -5.28 -8.12 -1.50
C GLN A 41 -6.07 -7.45 -2.61
N SER A 42 -7.12 -8.13 -3.05
CA SER A 42 -8.09 -7.55 -3.99
C SER A 42 -9.18 -6.81 -3.23
N GLY A 43 -10.11 -6.23 -3.98
CA GLY A 43 -11.30 -5.60 -3.41
C GLY A 43 -12.40 -6.58 -3.01
N GLY A 44 -12.13 -7.88 -2.96
CA GLY A 44 -13.11 -8.88 -2.54
C GLY A 44 -13.41 -8.78 -1.04
N VAL A 45 -14.70 -8.68 -0.70
CA VAL A 45 -15.14 -8.47 0.68
C VAL A 45 -15.61 -9.77 1.31
N GLY A 46 -15.07 -10.05 2.50
CA GLY A 46 -15.53 -11.15 3.35
C GLY A 46 -15.16 -12.53 2.84
N GLU A 47 -15.70 -13.53 3.49
CA GLU A 47 -15.43 -14.95 3.23
C GLU A 47 -15.74 -15.35 1.78
N HIS A 48 -16.74 -14.74 1.17
CA HIS A 48 -17.19 -15.11 -0.18
C HIS A 48 -16.57 -14.23 -1.29
N HIS A 49 -15.63 -13.34 -0.94
CA HIS A 49 -14.91 -12.52 -1.90
C HIS A 49 -15.86 -11.73 -2.82
N LEU A 50 -16.78 -10.97 -2.24
CA LEU A 50 -17.74 -10.19 -3.02
C LEU A 50 -17.09 -8.95 -3.61
N LEU A 51 -17.12 -8.81 -4.93
CA LEU A 51 -16.50 -7.70 -5.66
C LEU A 51 -17.53 -6.65 -6.06
N ALA A 52 -17.23 -5.38 -5.77
CA ALA A 52 -17.95 -4.26 -6.38
C ALA A 52 -17.55 -4.14 -7.85
N THR A 53 -18.38 -3.51 -8.66
CA THR A 53 -18.14 -3.40 -10.10
C THR A 53 -17.19 -2.27 -10.48
N ASP A 54 -17.06 -1.24 -9.63
CA ASP A 54 -16.24 -0.07 -9.91
C ASP A 54 -14.86 -0.12 -9.25
N PHE A 55 -13.90 0.48 -9.92
CA PHE A 55 -12.50 0.50 -9.49
C PHE A 55 -12.33 1.16 -8.11
N GLN A 56 -12.93 2.33 -7.90
CA GLN A 56 -12.74 3.08 -6.65
C GLN A 56 -13.19 2.28 -5.42
N THR A 57 -14.35 1.64 -5.50
CA THR A 57 -14.86 0.83 -4.40
C THR A 57 -13.97 -0.40 -4.17
N GLN A 58 -13.46 -1.02 -5.25
CA GLN A 58 -12.51 -2.13 -5.10
C GLN A 58 -11.23 -1.69 -4.41
N VAL A 59 -10.71 -0.49 -4.71
CA VAL A 59 -9.54 0.07 -4.01
C VAL A 59 -9.83 0.24 -2.52
N GLN A 60 -10.98 0.83 -2.18
CA GLN A 60 -11.38 1.03 -0.78
C GLN A 60 -11.46 -0.30 -0.03
N HIS A 61 -12.09 -1.30 -0.64
CA HIS A 61 -12.24 -2.63 -0.02
C HIS A 61 -10.90 -3.35 0.11
N ALA A 62 -9.99 -3.19 -0.87
CA ALA A 62 -8.66 -3.78 -0.80
C ALA A 62 -7.86 -3.18 0.36
N LEU A 63 -7.92 -1.87 0.55
CA LEU A 63 -7.28 -1.19 1.68
C LEU A 63 -7.88 -1.64 3.01
N GLU A 64 -9.19 -1.86 3.08
CA GLU A 64 -9.83 -2.39 4.29
C GLU A 64 -9.33 -3.81 4.58
N ASN A 65 -9.14 -4.64 3.55
CA ASN A 65 -8.59 -5.98 3.72
C ASN A 65 -7.16 -5.95 4.26
N VAL A 66 -6.34 -5.03 3.78
CA VAL A 66 -4.98 -4.81 4.31
C VAL A 66 -5.05 -4.41 5.79
N LYS A 67 -5.97 -3.51 6.14
CA LYS A 67 -6.17 -3.06 7.51
C LYS A 67 -6.51 -4.23 8.44
N ILE A 68 -7.41 -5.12 8.02
CA ILE A 68 -7.79 -6.31 8.79
C ILE A 68 -6.56 -7.18 9.07
N ILE A 69 -5.72 -7.40 8.06
CA ILE A 69 -4.50 -8.21 8.23
C ILE A 69 -3.53 -7.52 9.20
N LEU A 70 -3.29 -6.23 9.03
CA LEU A 70 -2.42 -5.46 9.91
C LEU A 70 -2.87 -5.55 11.36
N GLN A 71 -4.18 -5.40 11.62
CA GLN A 71 -4.73 -5.47 12.97
C GLN A 71 -4.47 -6.81 13.64
N ASN A 72 -4.46 -7.90 12.86
CA ASN A 72 -4.17 -9.23 13.39
C ASN A 72 -2.69 -9.41 13.82
N HIS A 73 -1.83 -8.49 13.41
CA HIS A 73 -0.41 -8.46 13.82
C HIS A 73 -0.11 -7.25 14.70
N SER A 74 -1.14 -6.58 15.21
CA SER A 74 -1.01 -5.37 16.05
C SER A 74 -0.24 -4.26 15.33
N MET A 75 -0.48 -4.13 14.01
CA MET A 75 0.14 -3.13 13.15
C MET A 75 -0.92 -2.21 12.54
N THR A 76 -0.47 -1.07 12.03
CA THR A 76 -1.28 -0.08 11.31
C THR A 76 -0.67 0.22 9.94
N PHE A 77 -1.34 1.04 9.13
CA PHE A 77 -0.80 1.50 7.85
C PHE A 77 0.55 2.21 7.99
N ASP A 78 0.81 2.84 9.13
CA ASP A 78 2.08 3.53 9.37
C ASP A 78 3.27 2.57 9.41
N HIS A 79 3.05 1.28 9.61
CA HIS A 79 4.09 0.28 9.60
C HIS A 79 4.42 -0.24 8.21
N ILE A 80 3.59 0.07 7.20
CA ILE A 80 3.84 -0.39 5.83
C ILE A 80 5.00 0.39 5.23
N VAL A 81 6.01 -0.34 4.77
CA VAL A 81 7.22 0.25 4.16
C VAL A 81 7.26 0.05 2.65
N LYS A 82 6.56 -0.94 2.12
CA LYS A 82 6.53 -1.21 0.68
C LYS A 82 5.17 -1.73 0.26
N ILE A 83 4.70 -1.23 -0.89
CA ILE A 83 3.50 -1.76 -1.56
C ILE A 83 3.81 -1.99 -3.03
N THR A 84 3.11 -2.96 -3.62
CA THR A 84 3.03 -3.17 -5.06
C THR A 84 1.56 -3.10 -5.44
N LEU A 85 1.27 -2.29 -6.46
CA LEU A 85 -0.09 -2.11 -6.98
C LEU A 85 -0.19 -2.78 -8.33
N LEU A 86 -1.20 -3.62 -8.52
CA LEU A 86 -1.53 -4.24 -9.79
C LEU A 86 -2.87 -3.70 -10.25
N ILE A 87 -2.91 -3.07 -11.42
CA ILE A 87 -4.11 -2.38 -11.92
C ILE A 87 -4.43 -2.86 -13.33
N VAL A 88 -5.66 -3.36 -13.50
CA VAL A 88 -6.17 -3.77 -14.81
C VAL A 88 -6.60 -2.51 -15.58
N ASP A 89 -6.21 -2.42 -16.86
CA ASP A 89 -6.53 -1.29 -17.74
C ASP A 89 -6.18 0.06 -17.09
N HIS A 90 -4.92 0.18 -16.64
CA HIS A 90 -4.46 1.39 -15.97
C HIS A 90 -4.54 2.62 -16.88
N ASN A 91 -4.93 3.75 -16.29
CA ASN A 91 -4.96 5.06 -16.93
C ASN A 91 -4.77 6.17 -15.89
N GLN A 92 -4.71 7.42 -16.34
CA GLN A 92 -4.48 8.57 -15.45
C GLN A 92 -5.61 8.76 -14.44
N GLU A 93 -6.84 8.45 -14.81
CA GLU A 93 -7.99 8.55 -13.90
C GLU A 93 -7.85 7.54 -12.75
N LYS A 94 -7.41 6.32 -13.02
CA LYS A 94 -7.17 5.31 -11.98
C LYS A 94 -6.02 5.71 -11.07
N LEU A 95 -4.97 6.33 -11.62
CA LEU A 95 -3.88 6.86 -10.79
C LEU A 95 -4.42 7.94 -9.84
N ARG A 96 -5.26 8.84 -10.33
CA ARG A 96 -5.88 9.88 -9.51
C ARG A 96 -6.72 9.27 -8.38
N ILE A 97 -7.54 8.27 -8.72
CA ILE A 97 -8.36 7.58 -7.72
C ILE A 97 -7.48 6.93 -6.65
N TRP A 98 -6.42 6.22 -7.08
CA TRP A 98 -5.50 5.59 -6.14
C TRP A 98 -4.86 6.63 -5.20
N THR A 99 -4.31 7.71 -5.72
CA THR A 99 -3.65 8.72 -4.88
C THR A 99 -4.63 9.36 -3.91
N GLU A 100 -5.88 9.59 -4.33
CA GLU A 100 -6.92 10.11 -3.45
C GLU A 100 -7.23 9.15 -2.31
N GLU A 101 -7.43 7.85 -2.62
CA GLU A 101 -7.71 6.85 -1.58
C GLU A 101 -6.52 6.63 -0.67
N ALA A 102 -5.30 6.63 -1.21
CA ALA A 102 -4.07 6.49 -0.42
C ALA A 102 -3.92 7.64 0.58
N SER A 103 -4.30 8.85 0.20
CA SER A 103 -4.21 10.03 1.08
C SER A 103 -5.13 9.95 2.30
N LYS A 104 -6.12 9.08 2.26
CA LYS A 104 -7.04 8.86 3.39
C LYS A 104 -6.46 7.92 4.45
N VAL A 105 -5.48 7.09 4.08
CA VAL A 105 -4.92 6.08 4.99
C VAL A 105 -3.47 6.34 5.39
N TRP A 106 -2.68 7.05 4.57
CA TRP A 106 -1.31 7.44 4.89
C TRP A 106 -1.18 8.95 4.98
N SER A 107 -0.44 9.42 5.98
CA SER A 107 -0.07 10.84 6.03
C SER A 107 1.02 11.10 5.00
N SER A 108 1.11 12.35 4.52
CA SER A 108 2.12 12.76 3.54
C SER A 108 3.56 12.61 4.07
N ALA A 109 3.73 12.52 5.39
CA ALA A 109 5.04 12.37 6.04
C ALA A 109 5.50 10.90 6.11
N SER A 110 4.60 9.93 5.89
CA SER A 110 4.91 8.51 6.08
C SER A 110 4.34 7.63 4.96
N LEU A 111 4.44 8.10 3.72
CA LEU A 111 4.01 7.33 2.55
C LEU A 111 4.93 6.12 2.34
N PRO A 112 4.39 4.95 1.98
CA PRO A 112 5.21 3.78 1.71
C PRO A 112 5.98 3.92 0.41
N THR A 113 7.01 3.08 0.22
CA THR A 113 7.58 2.87 -1.11
C THR A 113 6.56 2.13 -1.96
N SER A 114 6.51 2.41 -3.26
CA SER A 114 5.46 1.85 -4.11
C SER A 114 5.96 1.58 -5.52
N THR A 115 5.47 0.50 -6.10
CA THR A 115 5.60 0.20 -7.52
C THR A 115 4.21 -0.10 -8.08
N LEU A 116 3.83 0.55 -9.17
CA LEU A 116 2.57 0.32 -9.84
C LEU A 116 2.82 -0.42 -11.15
N ILE A 117 2.14 -1.55 -11.34
CA ILE A 117 2.29 -2.42 -12.50
C ILE A 117 0.92 -2.59 -13.17
N PRO A 118 0.73 -2.06 -14.39
CA PRO A 118 -0.46 -2.38 -15.18
C PRO A 118 -0.43 -3.86 -15.57
N VAL A 119 -1.57 -4.52 -15.47
CA VAL A 119 -1.70 -5.93 -15.84
C VAL A 119 -2.92 -6.11 -16.74
N SER A 120 -2.91 -7.19 -17.55
CA SER A 120 -4.04 -7.48 -18.42
C SER A 120 -5.21 -8.09 -17.66
N GLN A 121 -4.92 -8.84 -16.60
CA GLN A 121 -5.94 -9.47 -15.75
C GLN A 121 -5.32 -9.87 -14.42
N LEU A 122 -6.19 -10.10 -13.44
CA LEU A 122 -5.80 -10.62 -12.14
C LEU A 122 -6.30 -12.06 -12.00
N ALA A 123 -6.11 -12.65 -10.82
CA ALA A 123 -6.36 -14.08 -10.61
C ALA A 123 -7.79 -14.51 -10.91
N LEU A 124 -8.77 -13.66 -10.61
CA LEU A 124 -10.18 -13.98 -10.82
C LEU A 124 -10.85 -12.93 -11.72
N PRO A 125 -11.91 -13.33 -12.47
CA PRO A 125 -12.66 -12.36 -13.27
C PRO A 125 -13.17 -11.19 -12.43
N ASP A 126 -13.25 -10.02 -13.06
CA ASP A 126 -13.81 -8.78 -12.48
C ASP A 126 -12.96 -8.14 -11.38
N MET A 127 -11.82 -8.73 -11.02
CA MET A 127 -10.84 -8.05 -10.18
C MET A 127 -10.14 -6.97 -11.00
N LEU A 128 -10.18 -5.73 -10.50
CA LEU A 128 -9.60 -4.55 -11.19
C LEU A 128 -8.35 -4.01 -10.49
N PHE A 129 -8.15 -4.37 -9.23
CA PHE A 129 -7.10 -3.81 -8.39
C PHE A 129 -6.61 -4.85 -7.39
N GLU A 130 -5.30 -4.85 -7.16
CA GLU A 130 -4.69 -5.67 -6.12
C GLU A 130 -3.51 -4.91 -5.51
N ILE A 131 -3.31 -5.08 -4.20
CA ILE A 131 -2.20 -4.48 -3.47
C ILE A 131 -1.55 -5.52 -2.58
N ASP A 132 -0.21 -5.66 -2.66
CA ASP A 132 0.54 -6.38 -1.64
C ASP A 132 1.36 -5.39 -0.81
N ALA A 133 1.86 -5.84 0.33
CA ALA A 133 2.58 -4.95 1.23
C ALA A 133 3.59 -5.69 2.10
N ILE A 134 4.60 -4.94 2.53
CA ILE A 134 5.51 -5.36 3.59
C ILE A 134 5.41 -4.32 4.69
N ALA A 135 5.13 -4.78 5.91
CA ALA A 135 5.05 -3.92 7.08
C ALA A 135 6.19 -4.25 8.04
N VAL A 136 6.71 -3.23 8.71
CA VAL A 136 7.80 -3.37 9.68
C VAL A 136 7.45 -2.55 10.91
N LYS A 137 7.46 -3.20 12.06
CA LYS A 137 7.22 -2.55 13.34
C LYS A 137 8.49 -2.62 14.17
N VAL A 138 9.05 -1.46 14.46
CA VAL A 138 10.25 -1.36 15.28
C VAL A 138 9.91 -1.69 16.73
N LYS A 139 10.74 -2.49 17.34
CA LYS A 139 10.58 -2.90 18.74
C LYS A 139 11.33 -1.99 19.68
#